data_f2470d7fbbb7401917e706c51ce6632c
#
_entry.id   f2470d7fbbb7401917e706c51ce6632c
#
_cell.length_a   1.000
_cell.length_b   1.000
_cell.length_c   1.000
_cell.angle_alpha   90.00
_cell.angle_beta   90.00
_cell.angle_gamma   90.00
#
_symmetry.space_group_name_H-M   'P 1'
#
loop_
_entity.id
_entity.type
_entity.pdbx_description
1 polymer ?
#
loop_
_entity_poly.entity_id
_entity_poly.type
_entity_poly.pdbx_seq_one_letter_code
_entity_poly.pdbx_strand_id
1 'polypeptide(L)'
;PYVSFTNNFVENNRNINFGGEIFWDINSESKLDVSLNPDFGQVESDDLIVNFSAIETFYEDKRPFFTENQTLFEITGWNLYFINTRRIGGIPDKCSPTNETLKGQCKNSLLDSSDIDLALRYSQKSQENEFGFFSAFEANSVYSSGRDYFAGRYRRNISEANGKVGYMVTAVDRPSINREAYVHTIDFDFKPSAPTRVYGWLSQASIKDKDKDTVGTGARIVVTKGFSDQLFVLGAIN
;
A
#
# COMPACT_ATOMS: atom_id res chain seq x y z
N PRO A 1 21.14 1.23 10.54
CA PRO A 1 21.38 -0.22 10.66
C PRO A 1 21.04 -0.70 12.06
N TYR A 2 20.58 -1.93 12.18
CA TYR A 2 20.33 -2.59 13.45
C TYR A 2 20.84 -4.03 13.41
N VAL A 3 21.10 -4.58 14.59
CA VAL A 3 21.34 -6.00 14.83
C VAL A 3 20.47 -6.41 16.00
N SER A 4 19.59 -7.39 15.81
CA SER A 4 18.78 -7.94 16.89
C SER A 4 19.18 -9.40 17.16
N PHE A 5 19.14 -9.76 18.44
CA PHE A 5 19.39 -11.11 18.90
C PHE A 5 18.17 -11.61 19.68
N THR A 6 17.54 -12.65 19.15
CA THR A 6 16.36 -13.28 19.77
C THR A 6 16.72 -14.68 20.25
N ASN A 7 16.46 -14.96 21.51
CA ASN A 7 16.62 -16.29 22.10
C ASN A 7 15.26 -16.80 22.60
N ASN A 8 14.70 -17.76 21.89
CA ASN A 8 13.45 -18.41 22.29
C ASN A 8 13.79 -19.61 23.18
N PHE A 9 13.60 -19.47 24.49
CA PHE A 9 13.88 -20.53 25.47
C PHE A 9 12.91 -21.72 25.41
N VAL A 10 11.70 -21.51 24.85
CA VAL A 10 10.68 -22.58 24.75
C VAL A 10 11.00 -23.51 23.59
N GLU A 11 11.43 -22.97 22.48
CA GLU A 11 11.75 -23.71 21.25
C GLU A 11 13.26 -24.01 21.11
N ASN A 12 14.07 -23.52 22.05
CA ASN A 12 15.52 -23.60 22.03
C ASN A 12 16.14 -23.10 20.70
N ASN A 13 15.58 -22.05 20.15
CA ASN A 13 16.01 -21.44 18.90
C ASN A 13 16.66 -20.06 19.15
N ARG A 14 17.73 -19.80 18.44
CA ARG A 14 18.48 -18.53 18.47
C ARG A 14 18.51 -17.93 17.09
N ASN A 15 17.95 -16.74 16.94
CA ASN A 15 17.97 -16.00 15.69
C ASN A 15 18.77 -14.70 15.85
N ILE A 16 19.59 -14.42 14.85
CA ILE A 16 20.29 -13.15 14.70
C ILE A 16 19.73 -12.52 13.43
N ASN A 17 19.10 -11.37 13.58
CA ASN A 17 18.59 -10.59 12.47
C ASN A 17 19.41 -9.30 12.35
N PHE A 18 19.66 -8.90 11.13
CA PHE A 18 20.31 -7.62 10.82
C PHE A 18 19.56 -6.95 9.68
N GLY A 19 19.52 -5.65 9.72
CA GLY A 19 18.88 -4.86 8.69
C GLY A 19 19.23 -3.39 8.80
N GLY A 20 18.58 -2.58 8.00
CA GLY A 20 18.81 -1.15 8.03
C GLY A 20 17.95 -0.39 7.07
N GLU A 21 17.86 0.90 7.32
CA GLU A 21 17.14 1.85 6.50
C GLU A 21 18.11 2.94 6.03
N ILE A 22 17.95 3.36 4.80
CA ILE A 22 18.68 4.45 4.18
C ILE A 22 17.64 5.44 3.65
N PHE A 23 17.70 6.66 4.13
CA PHE A 23 16.93 7.80 3.64
C PHE A 23 17.89 8.75 2.96
N TRP A 24 17.80 8.85 1.64
CA TRP A 24 18.75 9.61 0.85
C TRP A 24 18.04 10.73 0.06
N ASP A 25 18.27 11.96 0.50
CA ASP A 25 17.89 13.15 -0.25
C ASP A 25 18.92 13.36 -1.39
N ILE A 26 18.56 12.92 -2.59
CA ILE A 26 19.43 13.02 -3.79
C ILE A 26 19.62 14.49 -4.14
N ASN A 27 18.55 15.27 -4.05
CA ASN A 27 18.53 16.72 -4.20
C ASN A 27 17.27 17.28 -3.49
N SER A 28 17.03 18.60 -3.61
CA SER A 28 15.87 19.27 -2.98
C SER A 28 14.51 18.78 -3.47
N GLU A 29 14.44 18.10 -4.60
CA GLU A 29 13.19 17.64 -5.22
C GLU A 29 13.04 16.11 -5.21
N SER A 30 14.13 15.36 -4.97
CA SER A 30 14.16 13.92 -5.15
C SER A 30 14.73 13.19 -3.95
N LYS A 31 14.02 12.16 -3.52
CA LYS A 31 14.38 11.31 -2.38
C LYS A 31 14.28 9.83 -2.74
N LEU A 32 15.24 9.05 -2.27
CA LEU A 32 15.25 7.59 -2.34
C LEU A 32 15.36 7.03 -0.93
N ASP A 33 14.41 6.18 -0.57
CA ASP A 33 14.40 5.45 0.69
C ASP A 33 14.49 3.96 0.41
N VAL A 34 15.36 3.29 1.15
CA VAL A 34 15.62 1.85 1.05
C VAL A 34 15.54 1.26 2.44
N SER A 35 14.75 0.22 2.60
CA SER A 35 14.67 -0.55 3.84
C SER A 35 15.00 -2.01 3.55
N LEU A 36 16.02 -2.53 4.23
CA LEU A 36 16.48 -3.91 4.13
C LEU A 36 16.19 -4.63 5.43
N ASN A 37 15.42 -5.71 5.37
CA ASN A 37 15.03 -6.53 6.51
C ASN A 37 14.66 -5.67 7.73
N PRO A 38 13.67 -4.76 7.62
CA PRO A 38 13.34 -3.80 8.67
C PRO A 38 12.81 -4.48 9.93
N ASP A 39 13.25 -4.02 11.10
CA ASP A 39 12.67 -4.41 12.39
C ASP A 39 11.61 -3.38 12.83
N PHE A 40 10.35 -3.72 12.67
CA PHE A 40 9.23 -2.89 13.10
C PHE A 40 8.71 -3.25 14.52
N GLY A 41 9.45 -4.04 15.26
CA GLY A 41 9.03 -4.48 16.60
C GLY A 41 8.86 -3.36 17.64
N GLN A 42 9.38 -2.15 17.35
CA GLN A 42 9.24 -0.97 18.22
C GLN A 42 8.06 -0.06 17.83
N VAL A 43 7.30 -0.42 16.79
CA VAL A 43 6.13 0.37 16.39
C VAL A 43 4.98 0.13 17.35
N GLU A 44 4.34 1.20 17.80
CA GLU A 44 3.17 1.11 18.68
C GLU A 44 2.08 0.22 18.07
N SER A 45 1.50 -0.65 18.90
CA SER A 45 0.34 -1.44 18.51
C SER A 45 -0.87 -0.56 18.22
N ASP A 46 -1.75 -1.01 17.35
CA ASP A 46 -2.99 -0.30 17.07
C ASP A 46 -3.97 -0.44 18.24
N ASP A 47 -4.81 0.58 18.42
CA ASP A 47 -5.91 0.51 19.37
C ASP A 47 -6.92 -0.54 18.93
N LEU A 48 -7.46 -1.28 19.88
CA LEU A 48 -8.49 -2.26 19.62
C LEU A 48 -9.80 -1.57 19.24
N ILE A 49 -10.18 -1.61 17.97
CA ILE A 49 -11.46 -1.10 17.49
C ILE A 49 -12.39 -2.29 17.22
N VAL A 50 -13.51 -2.33 17.91
CA VAL A 50 -14.55 -3.34 17.65
C VAL A 50 -15.38 -2.86 16.46
N ASN A 51 -15.21 -3.51 15.30
CA ASN A 51 -15.92 -3.19 14.08
C ASN A 51 -17.04 -4.21 13.82
N PHE A 52 -18.29 -3.76 13.85
CA PHE A 52 -19.46 -4.58 13.54
C PHE A 52 -19.94 -4.43 12.09
N SER A 53 -19.22 -3.68 11.26
CA SER A 53 -19.56 -3.50 9.84
C SER A 53 -18.91 -4.55 8.96
N ALA A 54 -19.45 -4.74 7.75
CA ALA A 54 -18.82 -5.58 6.73
C ALA A 54 -17.60 -4.91 6.05
N ILE A 55 -17.30 -3.66 6.39
CA ILE A 55 -16.18 -2.90 5.84
C ILE A 55 -15.00 -3.04 6.80
N GLU A 56 -13.85 -3.45 6.28
CA GLU A 56 -12.61 -3.54 7.05
C GLU A 56 -12.22 -2.18 7.64
N THR A 57 -11.83 -2.16 8.91
CA THR A 57 -11.28 -0.95 9.54
C THR A 57 -9.93 -0.63 8.91
N PHE A 58 -9.80 0.58 8.39
CA PHE A 58 -8.51 1.08 7.91
C PHE A 58 -7.73 1.68 9.08
N TYR A 59 -6.51 1.19 9.29
CA TYR A 59 -5.55 1.75 10.23
C TYR A 59 -4.45 2.46 9.45
N GLU A 60 -4.10 3.66 9.86
CA GLU A 60 -2.94 4.36 9.33
C GLU A 60 -1.66 3.63 9.70
N ASP A 61 -0.70 3.60 8.79
CA ASP A 61 0.61 3.01 9.06
C ASP A 61 1.39 3.93 10.01
N LYS A 62 2.03 3.35 11.01
CA LYS A 62 2.87 4.06 11.99
C LYS A 62 4.36 3.85 11.73
N ARG A 63 4.72 2.98 10.80
CA ARG A 63 6.11 2.68 10.46
C ARG A 63 6.72 3.82 9.65
N PRO A 64 7.86 4.42 10.07
CA PRO A 64 8.42 5.62 9.44
C PRO A 64 8.63 5.47 7.92
N PHE A 65 9.15 4.34 7.48
CA PHE A 65 9.35 4.07 6.06
C PHE A 65 8.06 4.20 5.24
N PHE A 66 6.91 3.75 5.75
CA PHE A 66 5.64 3.74 5.03
C PHE A 66 4.85 5.04 5.18
N THR A 67 5.10 5.84 6.22
CA THR A 67 4.35 7.09 6.48
C THR A 67 4.93 8.29 5.74
N GLU A 68 6.20 8.26 5.40
CA GLU A 68 6.85 9.37 4.73
C GLU A 68 6.35 9.53 3.28
N ASN A 69 6.05 10.77 2.84
CA ASN A 69 5.55 11.09 1.50
C ASN A 69 4.27 10.32 1.06
N GLN A 70 3.46 9.82 1.98
CA GLN A 70 2.19 9.15 1.68
C GLN A 70 1.25 10.00 0.82
N THR A 71 1.25 11.31 1.01
CA THR A 71 0.39 12.26 0.27
C THR A 71 0.56 12.18 -1.26
N LEU A 72 1.71 11.69 -1.72
CA LEU A 72 1.96 11.50 -3.15
C LEU A 72 1.04 10.40 -3.73
N PHE A 73 0.79 9.35 -2.95
CA PHE A 73 -0.04 8.21 -3.35
C PHE A 73 -1.52 8.34 -2.96
N GLU A 74 -1.89 9.45 -2.33
CA GLU A 74 -3.28 9.70 -1.99
C GLU A 74 -4.07 10.19 -3.21
N ILE A 75 -5.25 9.62 -3.38
CA ILE A 75 -6.26 10.08 -4.33
C ILE A 75 -7.44 10.59 -3.52
N THR A 76 -7.89 11.80 -3.83
CA THR A 76 -9.03 12.39 -3.13
C THR A 76 -10.27 11.51 -3.31
N GLY A 77 -10.67 10.84 -2.27
CA GLY A 77 -11.80 9.93 -2.25
C GLY A 77 -12.34 9.75 -0.84
N TRP A 78 -13.63 9.42 -0.71
CA TRP A 78 -14.24 9.18 0.58
C TRP A 78 -14.17 7.69 0.90
N ASN A 79 -13.47 7.31 1.98
CA ASN A 79 -13.30 5.93 2.44
C ASN A 79 -12.81 4.95 1.35
N LEU A 80 -12.02 5.43 0.40
CA LEU A 80 -11.41 4.61 -0.63
C LEU A 80 -9.89 4.79 -0.61
N TYR A 81 -9.20 3.71 -0.29
CA TYR A 81 -7.75 3.66 -0.22
C TYR A 81 -7.23 2.77 -1.34
N PHE A 82 -6.39 3.31 -2.21
CA PHE A 82 -5.77 2.56 -3.30
C PHE A 82 -4.49 1.83 -2.89
N ILE A 83 -3.92 2.23 -1.75
CA ILE A 83 -2.76 1.57 -1.12
C ILE A 83 -3.07 1.40 0.36
N ASN A 84 -2.86 0.20 0.86
CA ASN A 84 -2.92 -0.12 2.29
C ASN A 84 -1.59 -0.74 2.71
N THR A 85 -0.65 0.10 3.11
CA THR A 85 0.70 -0.33 3.52
C THR A 85 0.70 -1.20 4.77
N ARG A 86 -0.32 -1.08 5.63
CA ARG A 86 -0.47 -1.93 6.83
C ARG A 86 -0.58 -3.42 6.52
N ARG A 87 -0.96 -3.77 5.30
CA ARG A 87 -0.99 -5.17 4.87
C ARG A 87 0.38 -5.76 4.54
N ILE A 88 1.37 -4.89 4.29
CA ILE A 88 2.75 -5.28 4.00
C ILE A 88 3.41 -5.69 5.33
N GLY A 89 3.95 -6.90 5.37
CA GLY A 89 4.47 -7.52 6.59
C GLY A 89 3.38 -7.97 7.56
N GLY A 90 2.12 -8.06 7.11
CA GLY A 90 1.01 -8.56 7.92
C GLY A 90 0.89 -10.09 7.90
N ILE A 91 -0.19 -10.61 8.48
CA ILE A 91 -0.46 -12.04 8.54
C ILE A 91 -0.47 -12.66 7.13
N PRO A 92 0.19 -13.80 6.90
CA PRO A 92 0.21 -14.49 5.62
C PRO A 92 -1.19 -14.91 5.16
N ASP A 93 -1.39 -14.95 3.83
CA ASP A 93 -2.68 -15.33 3.25
C ASP A 93 -3.08 -16.76 3.53
N LYS A 94 -2.11 -17.66 3.50
CA LYS A 94 -2.33 -19.11 3.66
C LYS A 94 -1.05 -19.77 4.13
N CYS A 95 -1.21 -20.75 5.00
CA CYS A 95 -0.16 -21.71 5.30
C CYS A 95 -0.10 -22.78 4.21
N SER A 96 0.99 -22.84 3.47
CA SER A 96 1.26 -23.82 2.41
C SER A 96 2.69 -24.35 2.55
N PRO A 97 2.99 -25.15 3.59
CA PRO A 97 4.34 -25.64 3.81
C PRO A 97 4.76 -26.59 2.69
N THR A 98 6.02 -26.49 2.32
CA THR A 98 6.65 -27.38 1.32
C THR A 98 6.79 -28.81 1.80
N ASN A 99 6.71 -29.04 3.12
CA ASN A 99 6.84 -30.35 3.75
C ASN A 99 5.54 -30.76 4.45
N GLU A 100 5.03 -31.95 4.15
CA GLU A 100 3.80 -32.51 4.73
C GLU A 100 3.84 -32.61 6.28
N THR A 101 5.02 -32.86 6.86
CA THR A 101 5.22 -32.92 8.32
C THR A 101 4.93 -31.57 9.02
N LEU A 102 5.06 -30.46 8.30
CA LEU A 102 4.83 -29.13 8.84
C LEU A 102 3.37 -28.67 8.75
N LYS A 103 2.51 -29.41 8.02
CA LYS A 103 1.07 -29.07 7.90
C LYS A 103 0.35 -29.00 9.24
N GLY A 104 0.74 -29.82 10.20
CA GLY A 104 0.19 -29.81 11.56
C GLY A 104 0.54 -28.54 12.37
N GLN A 105 1.61 -27.83 11.99
CA GLN A 105 2.08 -26.61 12.67
C GLN A 105 1.53 -25.32 12.06
N CYS A 106 0.79 -25.43 10.96
CA CYS A 106 0.23 -24.27 10.25
C CYS A 106 -0.62 -23.33 11.11
N LYS A 107 -1.31 -23.86 12.12
CA LYS A 107 -2.18 -23.04 12.98
C LYS A 107 -1.42 -21.96 13.76
N ASN A 108 -0.20 -22.25 14.16
CA ASN A 108 0.62 -21.30 14.94
C ASN A 108 1.35 -20.31 14.00
N SER A 109 1.80 -20.78 12.84
CA SER A 109 2.52 -19.95 11.87
C SER A 109 1.66 -18.88 11.18
N LEU A 110 0.34 -19.07 11.11
CA LEU A 110 -0.59 -18.04 10.59
C LEU A 110 -0.82 -16.88 11.58
N LEU A 111 -0.31 -16.96 12.79
CA LEU A 111 -0.39 -15.88 13.78
C LEU A 111 0.81 -14.93 13.70
N ASP A 112 1.88 -15.36 13.04
CA ASP A 112 3.09 -14.56 12.89
C ASP A 112 2.98 -13.65 11.67
N SER A 113 3.46 -12.42 11.79
CA SER A 113 3.58 -11.48 10.68
C SER A 113 4.66 -11.95 9.69
N SER A 114 4.50 -11.59 8.42
CA SER A 114 5.53 -11.83 7.40
C SER A 114 6.68 -10.84 7.58
N ASP A 115 7.90 -11.32 7.49
CA ASP A 115 9.06 -10.44 7.41
C ASP A 115 9.12 -9.72 6.06
N ILE A 116 9.73 -8.55 6.02
CA ILE A 116 9.96 -7.78 4.80
C ILE A 116 11.45 -7.88 4.46
N ASP A 117 11.78 -8.47 3.31
CA ASP A 117 13.18 -8.55 2.87
C ASP A 117 13.69 -7.19 2.40
N LEU A 118 12.89 -6.51 1.58
CA LEU A 118 13.25 -5.26 0.94
C LEU A 118 12.03 -4.37 0.75
N ALA A 119 12.18 -3.10 1.03
CA ALA A 119 11.25 -2.08 0.57
C ALA A 119 12.01 -0.90 -0.03
N LEU A 120 11.48 -0.38 -1.13
CA LEU A 120 12.05 0.73 -1.90
C LEU A 120 10.99 1.79 -2.11
N ARG A 121 11.38 3.05 -1.95
CA ARG A 121 10.54 4.18 -2.30
C ARG A 121 11.40 5.27 -2.95
N TYR A 122 10.94 5.74 -4.08
CA TYR A 122 11.46 6.93 -4.73
C TYR A 122 10.36 7.97 -4.86
N SER A 123 10.67 9.21 -4.58
CA SER A 123 9.77 10.34 -4.79
C SER A 123 10.52 11.50 -5.41
N GLN A 124 9.86 12.17 -6.35
CA GLN A 124 10.33 13.40 -6.95
C GLN A 124 9.16 14.39 -7.01
N LYS A 125 9.41 15.62 -6.59
CA LYS A 125 8.39 16.68 -6.57
C LYS A 125 8.99 17.97 -7.08
N SER A 126 8.56 18.39 -8.27
CA SER A 126 8.84 19.69 -8.85
C SER A 126 7.60 20.56 -8.86
N GLN A 127 7.71 21.81 -9.35
CA GLN A 127 6.56 22.71 -9.46
C GLN A 127 5.47 22.18 -10.40
N GLU A 128 5.86 21.52 -11.48
CA GLU A 128 4.93 21.03 -12.50
C GLU A 128 4.59 19.57 -12.36
N ASN A 129 5.53 18.76 -11.90
CA ASN A 129 5.39 17.30 -11.93
C ASN A 129 5.76 16.69 -10.58
N GLU A 130 4.99 15.68 -10.20
CA GLU A 130 5.28 14.82 -9.06
C GLU A 130 5.33 13.37 -9.56
N PHE A 131 6.36 12.65 -9.15
CA PHE A 131 6.55 11.25 -9.46
C PHE A 131 6.80 10.45 -8.19
N GLY A 132 6.21 9.27 -8.08
CA GLY A 132 6.42 8.35 -6.98
C GLY A 132 6.50 6.91 -7.45
N PHE A 133 7.38 6.18 -6.83
CA PHE A 133 7.53 4.75 -6.98
C PHE A 133 7.65 4.12 -5.60
N PHE A 134 6.99 3.01 -5.40
CA PHE A 134 7.04 2.23 -4.17
C PHE A 134 7.03 0.74 -4.51
N SER A 135 7.83 -0.04 -3.83
CA SER A 135 7.81 -1.50 -3.89
C SER A 135 8.19 -2.09 -2.54
N ALA A 136 7.60 -3.23 -2.19
CA ALA A 136 7.96 -4.00 -1.02
C ALA A 136 7.84 -5.49 -1.31
N PHE A 137 8.79 -6.26 -0.81
CA PHE A 137 8.93 -7.70 -1.00
C PHE A 137 8.93 -8.37 0.37
N GLU A 138 7.99 -9.26 0.60
CA GLU A 138 7.95 -10.07 1.81
C GLU A 138 8.82 -11.32 1.66
N ALA A 139 9.43 -11.72 2.75
CA ALA A 139 10.24 -12.92 2.82
C ALA A 139 9.40 -14.19 2.63
N ASN A 140 9.97 -15.17 1.96
CA ASN A 140 9.44 -16.50 1.96
C ASN A 140 9.75 -17.19 3.29
N SER A 141 8.75 -17.78 3.92
CA SER A 141 8.91 -18.61 5.10
C SER A 141 8.74 -20.09 4.76
N VAL A 142 9.03 -20.96 5.73
CA VAL A 142 8.79 -22.40 5.60
C VAL A 142 7.28 -22.71 5.45
N TYR A 143 6.43 -21.79 5.89
CA TYR A 143 4.97 -21.98 5.96
C TYR A 143 4.21 -21.18 4.90
N SER A 144 4.78 -20.14 4.31
CA SER A 144 4.09 -19.26 3.36
C SER A 144 5.06 -18.61 2.39
N SER A 145 4.63 -18.41 1.16
CA SER A 145 5.32 -17.53 0.23
C SER A 145 5.01 -16.06 0.56
N GLY A 146 6.01 -15.22 0.51
CA GLY A 146 5.88 -13.77 0.64
C GLY A 146 5.02 -13.17 -0.47
N ARG A 147 4.57 -11.95 -0.26
CA ARG A 147 3.79 -11.15 -1.22
C ARG A 147 4.66 -10.02 -1.75
N ASP A 148 4.45 -9.67 -3.00
CA ASP A 148 5.14 -8.57 -3.65
C ASP A 148 4.16 -7.42 -3.89
N TYR A 149 4.56 -6.21 -3.53
CA TYR A 149 3.76 -5.01 -3.64
C TYR A 149 4.46 -3.96 -4.50
N PHE A 150 3.67 -3.29 -5.30
CA PHE A 150 4.13 -2.23 -6.18
C PHE A 150 3.12 -1.08 -6.23
N ALA A 151 3.61 0.16 -6.27
CA ALA A 151 2.82 1.33 -6.61
C ALA A 151 3.66 2.33 -7.43
N GLY A 152 3.07 2.84 -8.49
CA GLY A 152 3.63 3.91 -9.30
C GLY A 152 2.66 5.09 -9.38
N ARG A 153 3.16 6.31 -9.24
CA ARG A 153 2.39 7.54 -9.25
C ARG A 153 3.04 8.59 -10.13
N TYR A 154 2.25 9.19 -10.99
CA TYR A 154 2.62 10.42 -11.69
C TYR A 154 1.50 11.45 -11.54
N ARG A 155 1.84 12.70 -11.27
CA ARG A 155 0.90 13.81 -11.17
C ARG A 155 1.49 15.02 -11.85
N ARG A 156 0.68 15.70 -12.64
CA ARG A 156 1.03 16.93 -13.32
C ARG A 156 0.14 18.08 -12.86
N ASN A 157 0.77 19.18 -12.48
CA ASN A 157 0.10 20.45 -12.21
C ASN A 157 -0.15 21.18 -13.52
N ILE A 158 -1.39 21.63 -13.74
CA ILE A 158 -1.82 22.37 -14.92
C ILE A 158 -2.18 23.79 -14.47
N SER A 159 -1.18 24.67 -14.46
CA SER A 159 -1.32 26.03 -13.92
C SER A 159 -2.41 26.83 -14.62
N GLU A 160 -2.54 26.71 -15.95
CA GLU A 160 -3.54 27.38 -16.78
C GLU A 160 -4.97 27.01 -16.40
N ALA A 161 -5.18 25.77 -15.99
CA ALA A 161 -6.50 25.27 -15.56
C ALA A 161 -6.69 25.29 -14.04
N ASN A 162 -5.72 25.84 -13.28
CA ASN A 162 -5.69 25.84 -11.82
C ASN A 162 -6.04 24.47 -11.25
N GLY A 163 -5.32 23.45 -11.69
CA GLY A 163 -5.64 22.08 -11.32
C GLY A 163 -4.51 21.12 -11.54
N LYS A 164 -4.81 19.84 -11.32
CA LYS A 164 -3.87 18.75 -11.48
C LYS A 164 -4.55 17.50 -12.04
N VAL A 165 -3.79 16.72 -12.78
CA VAL A 165 -4.18 15.39 -13.28
C VAL A 165 -3.12 14.39 -12.84
N GLY A 166 -3.55 13.20 -12.47
CA GLY A 166 -2.67 12.16 -12.02
C GLY A 166 -3.01 10.79 -12.62
N TYR A 167 -2.01 9.93 -12.61
CA TYR A 167 -2.14 8.53 -12.92
C TYR A 167 -1.46 7.72 -11.83
N MET A 168 -2.12 6.65 -11.38
CA MET A 168 -1.58 5.71 -10.42
C MET A 168 -1.79 4.29 -10.90
N VAL A 169 -0.80 3.46 -10.68
CA VAL A 169 -0.90 2.01 -10.81
C VAL A 169 -0.49 1.37 -9.49
N THR A 170 -1.26 0.40 -9.03
CA THR A 170 -0.87 -0.47 -7.93
C THR A 170 -0.94 -1.92 -8.37
N ALA A 171 -0.03 -2.74 -7.86
CA ALA A 171 0.00 -4.16 -8.12
C ALA A 171 0.34 -4.93 -6.85
N VAL A 172 -0.23 -6.12 -6.72
CA VAL A 172 0.12 -7.07 -5.68
C VAL A 172 0.15 -8.47 -6.27
N ASP A 173 1.23 -9.19 -6.00
CA ASP A 173 1.35 -10.63 -6.24
C ASP A 173 1.23 -11.38 -4.91
N ARG A 174 0.37 -12.40 -4.88
CA ARG A 174 0.06 -13.23 -3.72
C ARG A 174 0.22 -14.72 -4.07
N PRO A 175 1.47 -15.22 -4.16
CA PRO A 175 1.75 -16.55 -4.69
C PRO A 175 1.08 -17.68 -3.90
N SER A 176 0.95 -17.53 -2.57
CA SER A 176 0.33 -18.55 -1.69
C SER A 176 -1.11 -18.90 -2.08
N ILE A 177 -1.81 -17.98 -2.75
CA ILE A 177 -3.20 -18.16 -3.21
C ILE A 177 -3.34 -18.07 -4.74
N ASN A 178 -2.22 -17.98 -5.47
CA ASN A 178 -2.17 -17.81 -6.93
C ASN A 178 -3.03 -16.63 -7.42
N ARG A 179 -2.84 -15.46 -6.79
CA ARG A 179 -3.59 -14.25 -7.11
C ARG A 179 -2.67 -13.09 -7.42
N GLU A 180 -2.88 -12.49 -8.58
CA GLU A 180 -2.30 -11.20 -8.97
C GLU A 180 -3.41 -10.17 -9.09
N ALA A 181 -3.18 -8.97 -8.61
CA ALA A 181 -4.13 -7.87 -8.78
C ALA A 181 -3.42 -6.60 -9.23
N TYR A 182 -4.03 -5.91 -10.18
CA TYR A 182 -3.57 -4.63 -10.74
C TYR A 182 -4.70 -3.63 -10.67
N VAL A 183 -4.39 -2.41 -10.26
CA VAL A 183 -5.36 -1.31 -10.29
C VAL A 183 -4.73 -0.12 -10.99
N HIS A 184 -5.39 0.36 -12.04
CA HIS A 184 -5.02 1.56 -12.78
C HIS A 184 -6.02 2.66 -12.45
N THR A 185 -5.55 3.84 -12.08
CA THR A 185 -6.40 4.95 -11.69
C THR A 185 -5.92 6.24 -12.32
N ILE A 186 -6.84 6.97 -12.94
CA ILE A 186 -6.65 8.36 -13.36
C ILE A 186 -7.44 9.24 -12.40
N ASP A 187 -6.84 10.30 -11.90
CA ASP A 187 -7.50 11.27 -11.02
C ASP A 187 -7.25 12.70 -11.49
N PHE A 188 -8.13 13.58 -11.07
CA PHE A 188 -8.05 15.00 -11.37
C PHE A 188 -8.63 15.85 -10.25
N ASP A 189 -8.15 17.08 -10.16
CA ASP A 189 -8.61 18.10 -9.19
C ASP A 189 -8.42 19.48 -9.80
N PHE A 190 -9.51 20.13 -10.18
CA PHE A 190 -9.52 21.44 -10.85
C PHE A 190 -10.32 22.45 -10.04
N LYS A 191 -9.86 23.70 -10.04
CA LYS A 191 -10.54 24.86 -9.46
C LYS A 191 -10.78 25.92 -10.54
N PRO A 192 -11.74 25.70 -11.45
CA PRO A 192 -11.95 26.58 -12.61
C PRO A 192 -12.35 28.01 -12.23
N SER A 193 -12.95 28.20 -11.06
CA SER A 193 -13.25 29.53 -10.50
C SER A 193 -13.24 29.48 -8.97
N ALA A 194 -13.05 30.65 -8.33
CA ALA A 194 -13.11 30.76 -6.88
C ALA A 194 -14.46 30.37 -6.39
N PRO A 195 -15.27 29.80 -6.07
CA PRO A 195 -15.98 28.88 -5.25
C PRO A 195 -16.13 27.47 -5.85
N THR A 196 -15.69 27.23 -7.09
CA THR A 196 -15.97 25.96 -7.78
C THR A 196 -14.74 25.05 -7.78
N ARG A 197 -14.92 23.80 -7.37
CA ARG A 197 -13.92 22.74 -7.48
C ARG A 197 -14.56 21.51 -8.13
N VAL A 198 -13.84 20.90 -9.07
CA VAL A 198 -14.24 19.65 -9.74
C VAL A 198 -13.10 18.65 -9.53
N TYR A 199 -13.40 17.53 -8.89
CA TYR A 199 -12.39 16.51 -8.65
C TYR A 199 -13.00 15.12 -8.76
N GLY A 200 -12.14 14.13 -9.02
CA GLY A 200 -12.62 12.77 -9.16
C GLY A 200 -11.54 11.81 -9.61
N TRP A 201 -11.98 10.59 -9.86
CA TRP A 201 -11.12 9.53 -10.36
C TRP A 201 -11.93 8.52 -11.21
N LEU A 202 -11.20 7.84 -12.11
CA LEU A 202 -11.64 6.67 -12.85
C LEU A 202 -10.63 5.55 -12.58
N SER A 203 -11.09 4.39 -12.17
CA SER A 203 -10.23 3.27 -11.81
C SER A 203 -10.70 1.98 -12.48
N GLN A 204 -9.74 1.17 -12.91
CA GLN A 204 -9.95 -0.19 -13.39
C GLN A 204 -9.09 -1.15 -12.58
N ALA A 205 -9.72 -2.16 -11.99
CA ALA A 205 -9.07 -3.26 -11.31
C ALA A 205 -9.11 -4.52 -12.17
N SER A 206 -8.00 -5.22 -12.27
CA SER A 206 -7.88 -6.53 -12.90
C SER A 206 -7.30 -7.51 -11.89
N ILE A 207 -8.02 -8.57 -11.63
CA ILE A 207 -7.62 -9.61 -10.69
C ILE A 207 -7.53 -10.93 -11.47
N LYS A 208 -6.34 -11.51 -11.48
CA LYS A 208 -6.10 -12.87 -11.96
C LYS A 208 -6.08 -13.80 -10.76
N ASP A 209 -6.97 -14.74 -10.73
CA ASP A 209 -7.07 -15.77 -9.71
C ASP A 209 -6.91 -17.14 -10.35
N LYS A 210 -6.59 -18.16 -9.56
CA LYS A 210 -6.42 -19.54 -10.02
C LYS A 210 -7.56 -20.04 -10.92
N ASP A 211 -8.81 -19.64 -10.60
CA ASP A 211 -10.01 -20.20 -11.21
C ASP A 211 -10.75 -19.19 -12.11
N LYS A 212 -10.46 -17.88 -12.00
CA LYS A 212 -11.20 -16.87 -12.73
C LYS A 212 -10.49 -15.51 -12.76
N ASP A 213 -10.41 -14.92 -13.94
CA ASP A 213 -10.03 -13.53 -14.10
C ASP A 213 -11.26 -12.62 -13.90
N THR A 214 -11.06 -11.54 -13.17
CA THR A 214 -12.13 -10.58 -12.87
C THR A 214 -11.63 -9.17 -13.17
N VAL A 215 -12.46 -8.38 -13.84
CA VAL A 215 -12.20 -6.97 -14.11
C VAL A 215 -13.34 -6.15 -13.49
N GLY A 216 -12.99 -5.12 -12.74
CA GLY A 216 -13.93 -4.16 -12.16
C GLY A 216 -13.55 -2.75 -12.56
N THR A 217 -14.54 -1.89 -12.79
CA THR A 217 -14.33 -0.47 -13.08
C THR A 217 -15.15 0.38 -12.13
N GLY A 218 -14.53 1.43 -11.57
CA GLY A 218 -15.17 2.39 -10.70
C GLY A 218 -14.84 3.82 -11.11
N ALA A 219 -15.75 4.74 -10.90
CA ALA A 219 -15.53 6.16 -11.16
C ALA A 219 -16.22 7.02 -10.10
N ARG A 220 -15.65 8.18 -9.83
CA ARG A 220 -16.25 9.19 -8.98
C ARG A 220 -15.94 10.57 -9.52
N ILE A 221 -16.95 11.43 -9.61
CA ILE A 221 -16.82 12.85 -9.94
C ILE A 221 -17.58 13.64 -8.88
N VAL A 222 -16.93 14.66 -8.35
CA VAL A 222 -17.52 15.56 -7.37
C VAL A 222 -17.36 16.99 -7.89
N VAL A 223 -18.46 17.73 -7.88
CA VAL A 223 -18.48 19.16 -8.17
C VAL A 223 -18.96 19.87 -6.92
N THR A 224 -18.17 20.80 -6.42
CA THR A 224 -18.55 21.65 -5.29
C THR A 224 -18.62 23.11 -5.74
N LYS A 225 -19.63 23.84 -5.27
CA LYS A 225 -19.77 25.28 -5.50
C LYS A 225 -20.07 25.97 -4.19
N GLY A 226 -19.13 26.76 -3.67
CA GLY A 226 -19.23 27.36 -2.35
C GLY A 226 -19.16 26.31 -1.24
N PHE A 227 -19.80 26.60 -0.11
CA PHE A 227 -19.78 25.72 1.07
C PHE A 227 -20.96 24.72 1.13
N SER A 228 -22.01 24.91 0.32
CA SER A 228 -23.26 24.16 0.45
C SER A 228 -23.63 23.29 -0.75
N ASP A 229 -23.16 23.63 -1.95
CA ASP A 229 -23.59 22.95 -3.16
C ASP A 229 -22.61 21.83 -3.54
N GLN A 230 -23.06 20.58 -3.47
CA GLN A 230 -22.26 19.41 -3.85
C GLN A 230 -23.07 18.49 -4.75
N LEU A 231 -22.51 18.15 -5.90
CA LEU A 231 -23.02 17.10 -6.78
C LEU A 231 -22.06 15.91 -6.76
N PHE A 232 -22.57 14.75 -6.44
CA PHE A 232 -21.83 13.49 -6.46
C PHE A 232 -22.32 12.61 -7.60
N VAL A 233 -21.38 12.11 -8.42
CA VAL A 233 -21.66 11.03 -9.37
C VAL A 233 -20.73 9.89 -9.02
N LEU A 234 -21.30 8.75 -8.67
CA LEU A 234 -20.59 7.52 -8.38
C LEU A 234 -21.09 6.43 -9.34
N GLY A 235 -20.17 5.76 -10.03
CA GLY A 235 -20.46 4.63 -10.89
C GLY A 235 -19.51 3.46 -10.58
N ALA A 236 -20.05 2.26 -10.54
CA ALA A 236 -19.26 1.01 -10.54
C ALA A 236 -19.89 0.05 -11.53
N ILE A 237 -19.03 -0.59 -12.33
CA ILE A 237 -19.42 -1.61 -13.32
C ILE A 237 -18.52 -2.83 -13.03
N ASN A 238 -19.15 -3.98 -12.80
CA ASN A 238 -18.47 -5.27 -12.64
C ASN A 238 -18.58 -6.06 -13.95
#